data_d71bdc414e46c789ffa292cb13150727
#
_entry.id   d71bdc414e46c789ffa292cb13150727
#
_cell.length_a   1.000
_cell.length_b   1.000
_cell.length_c   1.000
_cell.angle_alpha   90.00
_cell.angle_beta   90.00
_cell.angle_gamma   90.00
#
_symmetry.space_group_name_H-M   'P 1'
#
loop_
_entity.id
_entity.type
_entity.pdbx_description
1 polymer ?
#
loop_
_entity_poly.entity_id
_entity_poly.type
_entity_poly.pdbx_seq_one_letter_code
_entity_poly.pdbx_strand_id
1 'polypeptide(L)'
;MAIFNNFATLSYNGGTTNSNTVTGEILDTLSSTKIAVMDDYTANDDATYVITLLNSSTSPMSNVTITDDLGGYAFNETTVYPLEYTAGSVRLYINGVLQAAPTVTAGPPLVFSGISIPAGGNAIIIYEAAVTAYAPLAADDTITNTAVITAPGLSTPVTVTAVIQTEDRADLTISKSVCPAVVSENDQLTYTFVIENHGNTPAVATDNAVLTDTLDPILDPITVTFNGTTLTEGTAYTYDRTTGLFTTTAGQITVPAAAYTQAADGTWTITPGTSVLTIAGTV
;
A
#
# COMPACT_ATOMS: atom_id res chain seq x y z
N MET A 1 31.66 -4.70 -7.22
CA MET A 1 33.15 -4.91 -7.35
C MET A 1 33.85 -3.58 -7.15
N ALA A 2 34.72 -3.46 -6.17
CA ALA A 2 35.55 -2.26 -5.93
C ALA A 2 36.97 -2.53 -6.40
N ILE A 3 37.52 -1.62 -7.21
CA ILE A 3 38.91 -1.67 -7.68
C ILE A 3 39.76 -0.87 -6.70
N PHE A 4 40.87 -1.43 -6.23
CA PHE A 4 41.84 -0.70 -5.45
C PHE A 4 43.19 -0.62 -6.19
N ASN A 5 43.87 0.51 -6.01
CA ASN A 5 45.18 0.77 -6.54
C ASN A 5 46.15 1.00 -5.39
N ASN A 6 47.34 0.41 -5.46
CA ASN A 6 48.40 0.61 -4.45
C ASN A 6 49.75 0.80 -5.12
N PHE A 7 50.53 1.71 -4.58
CA PHE A 7 51.96 1.90 -4.91
C PHE A 7 52.75 2.23 -3.65
N ALA A 8 54.00 1.98 -3.68
CA ALA A 8 54.96 2.30 -2.60
C ALA A 8 55.85 3.48 -3.00
N THR A 9 56.23 4.29 -2.06
CA THR A 9 57.21 5.35 -2.22
C THR A 9 58.50 5.00 -1.43
N LEU A 10 59.63 5.00 -2.09
CA LEU A 10 60.95 4.87 -1.44
C LEU A 10 61.59 6.25 -1.34
N SER A 11 61.91 6.66 -0.10
CA SER A 11 62.67 7.89 0.16
C SER A 11 64.09 7.53 0.60
N TYR A 12 65.08 8.22 0.03
CA TYR A 12 66.48 7.99 0.31
C TYR A 12 67.22 9.33 0.35
N ASN A 13 68.47 9.33 0.79
CA ASN A 13 69.24 10.57 0.91
C ASN A 13 69.51 11.20 -0.46
N GLY A 14 68.70 12.20 -0.81
CA GLY A 14 68.78 12.95 -2.06
C GLY A 14 67.58 12.80 -3.01
N GLY A 15 66.56 12.02 -2.70
CA GLY A 15 65.39 11.89 -3.52
C GLY A 15 64.32 10.94 -3.03
N THR A 16 63.25 10.88 -3.82
CA THR A 16 62.14 9.92 -3.66
C THR A 16 61.82 9.27 -5.00
N THR A 17 61.43 8.02 -5.04
CA THR A 17 60.93 7.31 -6.21
C THR A 17 59.71 6.45 -5.84
N ASN A 18 58.79 6.30 -6.78
CA ASN A 18 57.60 5.50 -6.59
C ASN A 18 57.73 4.17 -7.33
N SER A 19 57.12 3.11 -6.79
CA SER A 19 56.94 1.86 -7.47
C SER A 19 55.92 2.02 -8.62
N ASN A 20 55.78 0.99 -9.45
CA ASN A 20 54.60 0.84 -10.30
C ASN A 20 53.35 0.73 -9.40
N THR A 21 52.21 1.19 -9.94
CA THR A 21 50.90 0.97 -9.34
C THR A 21 50.47 -0.47 -9.62
N VAL A 22 50.02 -1.18 -8.58
CA VAL A 22 49.34 -2.47 -8.73
C VAL A 22 47.85 -2.26 -8.50
N THR A 23 47.05 -2.90 -9.33
CA THR A 23 45.59 -2.85 -9.25
C THR A 23 45.06 -4.21 -8.80
N GLY A 24 44.15 -4.20 -7.85
CA GLY A 24 43.43 -5.39 -7.41
C GLY A 24 41.92 -5.12 -7.42
N GLU A 25 41.15 -6.17 -7.30
CA GLU A 25 39.69 -6.13 -7.29
C GLU A 25 39.16 -6.80 -6.02
N ILE A 26 38.20 -6.14 -5.35
CA ILE A 26 37.44 -6.73 -4.26
C ILE A 26 36.12 -7.25 -4.84
N LEU A 27 35.93 -8.55 -4.83
CA LEU A 27 34.71 -9.17 -5.27
C LEU A 27 33.60 -9.00 -4.24
N ASP A 28 32.39 -8.68 -4.71
CA ASP A 28 31.21 -8.72 -3.86
C ASP A 28 30.89 -10.18 -3.53
N THR A 29 30.98 -10.53 -2.26
CA THR A 29 30.79 -11.89 -1.77
C THR A 29 29.40 -12.13 -1.20
N LEU A 30 28.59 -11.09 -1.05
CA LEU A 30 27.21 -11.17 -0.60
C LEU A 30 26.31 -10.53 -1.66
N SER A 31 25.32 -11.27 -2.14
CA SER A 31 24.20 -10.76 -2.91
C SER A 31 22.90 -10.92 -2.14
N SER A 32 21.95 -10.01 -2.39
CA SER A 32 20.66 -10.01 -1.71
C SER A 32 19.55 -9.58 -2.64
N THR A 33 18.34 -10.05 -2.34
CA THR A 33 17.08 -9.57 -2.92
C THR A 33 16.07 -9.33 -1.82
N LYS A 34 15.16 -8.39 -2.04
CA LYS A 34 13.98 -8.16 -1.19
C LYS A 34 12.75 -8.09 -2.07
N ILE A 35 11.71 -8.82 -1.71
CA ILE A 35 10.42 -8.80 -2.38
C ILE A 35 9.31 -8.67 -1.33
N ALA A 36 8.19 -8.08 -1.72
CA ALA A 36 6.92 -8.25 -1.04
C ALA A 36 6.16 -9.42 -1.68
N VAL A 37 5.36 -10.15 -0.90
CA VAL A 37 4.55 -11.26 -1.39
C VAL A 37 3.28 -10.74 -2.07
N MET A 38 2.83 -9.55 -1.68
CA MET A 38 1.73 -8.82 -2.30
C MET A 38 2.27 -7.70 -3.19
N ASP A 39 1.56 -7.39 -4.26
CA ASP A 39 1.89 -6.26 -5.15
C ASP A 39 1.14 -5.00 -4.72
N ASP A 40 -0.10 -5.15 -4.25
CA ASP A 40 -1.00 -4.05 -3.89
C ASP A 40 -1.36 -4.09 -2.41
N TYR A 41 -1.68 -2.92 -1.81
CA TYR A 41 -2.11 -2.80 -0.42
C TYR A 41 -3.32 -1.86 -0.27
N THR A 42 -4.07 -2.09 0.81
CA THR A 42 -5.13 -1.21 1.33
C THR A 42 -4.82 -0.81 2.77
N ALA A 43 -5.63 0.08 3.34
CA ALA A 43 -5.52 0.42 4.75
C ALA A 43 -5.69 -0.82 5.64
N ASN A 44 -4.81 -0.97 6.64
CA ASN A 44 -4.79 -2.06 7.63
C ASN A 44 -4.42 -3.45 7.09
N ASP A 45 -3.85 -3.55 5.90
CA ASP A 45 -3.29 -4.81 5.40
C ASP A 45 -1.99 -5.19 6.13
N ASP A 46 -1.65 -6.49 6.07
CA ASP A 46 -0.38 -7.04 6.51
C ASP A 46 0.46 -7.45 5.30
N ALA A 47 1.59 -6.77 5.10
CA ALA A 47 2.54 -7.07 4.03
C ALA A 47 3.58 -8.09 4.50
N THR A 48 3.74 -9.19 3.77
CA THR A 48 4.83 -10.15 3.98
C THR A 48 6.02 -9.83 3.09
N TYR A 49 7.19 -9.67 3.70
CA TYR A 49 8.46 -9.43 3.01
C TYR A 49 9.38 -10.63 3.10
N VAL A 50 10.11 -10.88 2.01
CA VAL A 50 11.12 -11.94 1.92
C VAL A 50 12.44 -11.31 1.51
N ILE A 51 13.48 -11.46 2.35
CA ILE A 51 14.85 -11.06 2.04
C ILE A 51 15.68 -12.33 1.88
N THR A 52 16.30 -12.48 0.72
CA THR A 52 17.22 -13.59 0.42
C THR A 52 18.64 -13.07 0.40
N LEU A 53 19.55 -13.78 1.08
CA LEU A 53 20.98 -13.50 1.14
C LEU A 53 21.73 -14.71 0.59
N LEU A 54 22.71 -14.50 -0.30
CA LEU A 54 23.59 -15.53 -0.83
C LEU A 54 25.04 -15.16 -0.53
N ASN A 55 25.71 -15.97 0.26
CA ASN A 55 27.15 -15.86 0.51
C ASN A 55 27.91 -16.68 -0.54
N SER A 56 28.49 -16.03 -1.55
CA SER A 56 29.29 -16.68 -2.59
C SER A 56 30.76 -16.87 -2.21
N SER A 57 31.17 -16.48 -1.00
CA SER A 57 32.54 -16.66 -0.54
C SER A 57 32.83 -18.11 -0.07
N THR A 58 34.10 -18.43 0.05
CA THR A 58 34.59 -19.71 0.58
C THR A 58 34.65 -19.74 2.11
N SER A 59 34.24 -18.65 2.76
CA SER A 59 34.23 -18.53 4.23
C SER A 59 32.83 -18.20 4.73
N PRO A 60 32.42 -18.66 5.92
CA PRO A 60 31.14 -18.28 6.49
C PRO A 60 31.12 -16.77 6.82
N MET A 61 29.95 -16.15 6.65
CA MET A 61 29.67 -14.80 7.13
C MET A 61 28.92 -14.88 8.44
N SER A 62 29.49 -14.33 9.50
CA SER A 62 28.88 -14.27 10.84
C SER A 62 28.46 -12.84 11.16
N ASN A 63 27.49 -12.69 12.08
CA ASN A 63 27.00 -11.39 12.52
C ASN A 63 26.49 -10.49 11.37
N VAL A 64 25.84 -11.10 10.38
CA VAL A 64 25.12 -10.34 9.35
C VAL A 64 23.95 -9.63 10.01
N THR A 65 23.81 -8.35 9.72
CA THR A 65 22.75 -7.48 10.23
C THR A 65 21.97 -6.90 9.05
N ILE A 66 20.66 -6.92 9.16
CA ILE A 66 19.71 -6.31 8.22
C ILE A 66 19.05 -5.16 8.95
N THR A 67 19.12 -3.96 8.40
CA THR A 67 18.43 -2.77 8.89
C THR A 67 17.40 -2.37 7.86
N ASP A 68 16.14 -2.42 8.23
CA ASP A 68 14.99 -2.18 7.38
C ASP A 68 14.32 -0.86 7.77
N ASP A 69 14.05 0.02 6.80
CA ASP A 69 13.52 1.35 7.04
C ASP A 69 12.00 1.38 7.21
N LEU A 70 11.29 0.24 7.03
CA LEU A 70 9.84 0.13 7.10
C LEU A 70 9.11 1.15 6.19
N GLY A 71 9.73 1.50 5.07
CA GLY A 71 9.20 2.44 4.11
C GLY A 71 9.16 3.89 4.59
N GLY A 72 9.96 4.24 5.61
CA GLY A 72 9.96 5.57 6.22
C GLY A 72 10.19 6.68 5.22
N TYR A 73 9.35 7.73 5.27
CA TYR A 73 9.48 8.90 4.41
C TYR A 73 9.40 10.21 5.21
N ALA A 74 10.00 11.26 4.64
CA ALA A 74 10.03 12.57 5.27
C ALA A 74 8.65 13.25 5.20
N PHE A 75 8.15 13.70 6.36
CA PHE A 75 6.95 14.52 6.46
C PHE A 75 7.21 15.68 7.42
N ASN A 76 7.12 16.91 6.91
CA ASN A 76 7.56 18.11 7.64
C ASN A 76 9.01 17.96 8.18
N GLU A 77 9.21 18.08 9.48
CA GLU A 77 10.52 17.95 10.15
C GLU A 77 10.75 16.55 10.75
N THR A 78 9.85 15.57 10.46
CA THR A 78 9.89 14.23 11.03
C THR A 78 9.94 13.17 9.93
N THR A 79 10.20 11.92 10.33
CA THR A 79 10.01 10.74 9.47
C THR A 79 8.78 10.00 9.98
N VAL A 80 7.87 9.67 9.07
CA VAL A 80 6.70 8.83 9.34
C VAL A 80 6.88 7.47 8.67
N TYR A 81 6.25 6.43 9.22
CA TYR A 81 6.51 5.05 8.84
C TYR A 81 5.19 4.39 8.40
N PRO A 82 5.02 4.13 7.10
CA PRO A 82 3.82 3.50 6.56
C PRO A 82 3.68 2.04 6.96
N LEU A 83 4.74 1.41 7.46
CA LEU A 83 4.77 0.02 7.90
C LEU A 83 5.22 -0.09 9.36
N GLU A 84 4.62 -1.05 10.08
CA GLU A 84 5.00 -1.42 11.45
C GLU A 84 5.26 -2.93 11.51
N TYR A 85 6.41 -3.34 12.07
CA TYR A 85 6.77 -4.76 12.20
C TYR A 85 5.78 -5.53 13.07
N THR A 86 5.23 -6.63 12.56
CA THR A 86 4.37 -7.54 13.30
C THR A 86 5.22 -8.44 14.20
N ALA A 87 5.18 -8.18 15.51
CA ALA A 87 6.05 -8.83 16.48
C ALA A 87 5.94 -10.37 16.45
N GLY A 88 7.09 -11.06 16.38
CA GLY A 88 7.17 -12.51 16.36
C GLY A 88 6.88 -13.16 15.00
N SER A 89 6.63 -12.37 13.94
CA SER A 89 6.39 -12.89 12.59
C SER A 89 7.65 -13.42 11.91
N VAL A 90 8.86 -12.95 12.31
CA VAL A 90 10.10 -13.27 11.62
C VAL A 90 10.40 -14.78 11.63
N ARG A 91 10.82 -15.28 10.45
CA ARG A 91 11.32 -16.65 10.24
C ARG A 91 12.67 -16.58 9.53
N LEU A 92 13.63 -17.36 10.00
CA LEU A 92 14.97 -17.48 9.43
C LEU A 92 15.19 -18.90 8.91
N TYR A 93 15.58 -19.01 7.65
CA TYR A 93 16.00 -20.27 7.04
C TYR A 93 17.46 -20.16 6.60
N ILE A 94 18.28 -21.17 6.89
CA ILE A 94 19.64 -21.31 6.39
C ILE A 94 19.71 -22.57 5.53
N ASN A 95 20.07 -22.43 4.26
CA ASN A 95 20.11 -23.51 3.30
C ASN A 95 18.78 -24.31 3.27
N GLY A 96 17.63 -23.61 3.37
CA GLY A 96 16.30 -24.22 3.37
C GLY A 96 15.85 -24.81 4.71
N VAL A 97 16.68 -24.78 5.76
CA VAL A 97 16.34 -25.32 7.09
C VAL A 97 15.95 -24.20 8.03
N LEU A 98 14.76 -24.29 8.64
CA LEU A 98 14.27 -23.34 9.65
C LEU A 98 15.24 -23.30 10.85
N GLN A 99 15.59 -22.10 11.27
CA GLN A 99 16.44 -21.79 12.40
C GLN A 99 15.67 -21.11 13.52
N ALA A 100 16.33 -20.92 14.67
CA ALA A 100 15.86 -19.99 15.67
C ALA A 100 15.78 -18.57 15.07
N ALA A 101 14.80 -17.80 15.51
CA ALA A 101 14.66 -16.41 15.06
C ALA A 101 15.95 -15.60 15.34
N PRO A 102 16.34 -14.69 14.47
CA PRO A 102 17.45 -13.77 14.72
C PRO A 102 17.09 -12.83 15.89
N THR A 103 18.07 -12.12 16.43
CA THR A 103 17.78 -11.06 17.38
C THR A 103 17.07 -9.91 16.65
N VAL A 104 15.89 -9.52 17.16
CA VAL A 104 15.06 -8.47 16.58
C VAL A 104 15.07 -7.24 17.47
N THR A 105 15.37 -6.08 16.90
CA THR A 105 15.04 -4.78 17.47
C THR A 105 13.87 -4.23 16.67
N ALA A 106 12.67 -4.32 17.25
CA ALA A 106 11.45 -3.82 16.64
C ALA A 106 11.34 -2.31 16.88
N GLY A 107 11.34 -1.56 15.87
CA GLY A 107 11.20 -0.10 15.93
C GLY A 107 11.73 0.44 14.61
N PRO A 108 11.34 1.64 14.20
CA PRO A 108 12.01 2.24 13.05
C PRO A 108 13.41 2.76 13.41
N PRO A 109 14.48 2.26 12.74
CA PRO A 109 14.45 1.15 11.79
C PRO A 109 14.29 -0.22 12.48
N LEU A 110 13.68 -1.19 11.76
CA LEU A 110 13.64 -2.58 12.18
C LEU A 110 15.00 -3.24 11.94
N VAL A 111 15.55 -3.93 12.95
CA VAL A 111 16.87 -4.57 12.81
C VAL A 111 16.78 -6.06 13.12
N PHE A 112 17.29 -6.88 12.19
CA PHE A 112 17.56 -8.31 12.40
C PHE A 112 19.07 -8.51 12.51
N SER A 113 19.57 -9.11 13.58
CA SER A 113 21.00 -9.27 13.82
C SER A 113 21.38 -10.67 14.30
N GLY A 114 22.69 -10.98 14.26
CA GLY A 114 23.22 -12.28 14.68
C GLY A 114 23.05 -13.39 13.65
N ILE A 115 22.78 -13.05 12.38
CA ILE A 115 22.59 -14.03 11.31
C ILE A 115 23.97 -14.58 10.87
N SER A 116 24.07 -15.91 10.71
CA SER A 116 25.27 -16.57 10.19
C SER A 116 24.94 -17.35 8.93
N ILE A 117 25.68 -17.08 7.84
CA ILE A 117 25.49 -17.72 6.54
C ILE A 117 26.72 -18.56 6.20
N PRO A 118 26.60 -19.88 6.01
CA PRO A 118 27.73 -20.73 5.65
C PRO A 118 28.44 -20.29 4.37
N ALA A 119 29.67 -20.74 4.17
CA ALA A 119 30.39 -20.59 2.89
C ALA A 119 29.59 -21.21 1.74
N GLY A 120 29.36 -20.46 0.66
CA GLY A 120 28.54 -20.88 -0.47
C GLY A 120 27.07 -21.12 -0.13
N GLY A 121 26.61 -20.72 1.07
CA GLY A 121 25.26 -20.93 1.57
C GLY A 121 24.35 -19.72 1.39
N ASN A 122 23.07 -19.91 1.77
CA ASN A 122 22.06 -18.85 1.72
C ASN A 122 21.32 -18.70 3.06
N ALA A 123 20.76 -17.50 3.26
CA ALA A 123 19.77 -17.22 4.30
C ALA A 123 18.52 -16.61 3.67
N ILE A 124 17.36 -16.97 4.21
CA ILE A 124 16.07 -16.37 3.85
C ILE A 124 15.42 -15.88 5.13
N ILE A 125 15.07 -14.59 5.15
CA ILE A 125 14.34 -13.95 6.23
C ILE A 125 12.96 -13.61 5.70
N ILE A 126 11.91 -14.08 6.40
CA ILE A 126 10.52 -13.78 6.10
C ILE A 126 9.97 -13.05 7.33
N TYR A 127 9.28 -11.93 7.14
CA TYR A 127 8.64 -11.19 8.21
C TYR A 127 7.39 -10.49 7.69
N GLU A 128 6.50 -10.11 8.61
CA GLU A 128 5.27 -9.37 8.34
C GLU A 128 5.36 -7.96 8.89
N ALA A 129 4.74 -7.03 8.19
CA ALA A 129 4.60 -5.64 8.61
C ALA A 129 3.19 -5.14 8.28
N ALA A 130 2.51 -4.59 9.28
CA ALA A 130 1.18 -4.02 9.15
C ALA A 130 1.25 -2.64 8.47
N VAL A 131 0.30 -2.35 7.58
CA VAL A 131 0.11 -1.04 6.98
C VAL A 131 -0.48 -0.10 8.04
N THR A 132 0.18 1.04 8.27
CA THR A 132 -0.19 2.01 9.31
C THR A 132 -1.05 3.15 8.76
N ALA A 133 -1.56 4.01 9.64
CA ALA A 133 -2.25 5.25 9.28
C ALA A 133 -1.37 6.27 8.54
N TYR A 134 -0.06 6.03 8.45
CA TYR A 134 0.89 6.88 7.70
C TYR A 134 1.11 6.39 6.27
N ALA A 135 0.50 5.28 5.86
CA ALA A 135 0.61 4.78 4.50
C ALA A 135 -0.16 5.68 3.52
N PRO A 136 0.46 6.12 2.42
CA PRO A 136 -0.24 6.80 1.34
C PRO A 136 -1.34 5.90 0.77
N LEU A 137 -2.52 6.46 0.44
CA LEU A 137 -3.69 5.68 0.00
C LEU A 137 -4.34 6.25 -1.27
N ALA A 138 -3.83 7.35 -1.83
CA ALA A 138 -4.32 7.86 -3.10
C ALA A 138 -3.99 6.92 -4.26
N ALA A 139 -4.68 7.06 -5.38
CA ALA A 139 -4.41 6.25 -6.56
C ALA A 139 -2.94 6.38 -7.01
N ASP A 140 -2.35 5.26 -7.43
CA ASP A 140 -0.95 5.14 -7.85
C ASP A 140 0.10 5.42 -6.75
N ASP A 141 -0.30 5.59 -5.49
CA ASP A 141 0.64 5.74 -4.37
C ASP A 141 1.41 4.44 -4.11
N THR A 142 2.62 4.57 -3.56
CA THR A 142 3.49 3.42 -3.28
C THR A 142 4.16 3.49 -1.92
N ILE A 143 4.48 2.32 -1.36
CA ILE A 143 5.40 2.16 -0.24
C ILE A 143 6.67 1.52 -0.76
N THR A 144 7.80 2.24 -0.65
CA THR A 144 9.13 1.72 -0.97
C THR A 144 9.83 1.33 0.32
N ASN A 145 9.94 0.03 0.57
CA ASN A 145 10.57 -0.51 1.79
C ASN A 145 11.99 -0.99 1.50
N THR A 146 12.99 -0.35 2.13
CA THR A 146 14.42 -0.54 1.87
C THR A 146 15.12 -1.25 3.04
N ALA A 147 15.91 -2.26 2.72
CA ALA A 147 16.77 -2.94 3.68
C ALA A 147 18.24 -2.76 3.33
N VAL A 148 19.05 -2.43 4.33
CA VAL A 148 20.51 -2.32 4.25
C VAL A 148 21.13 -3.49 5.00
N ILE A 149 21.96 -4.28 4.32
CA ILE A 149 22.64 -5.45 4.86
C ILE A 149 24.10 -5.12 5.09
N THR A 150 24.56 -5.40 6.30
CA THR A 150 25.97 -5.24 6.72
C THR A 150 26.51 -6.54 7.31
N ALA A 151 27.81 -6.79 7.15
CA ALA A 151 28.50 -7.89 7.79
C ALA A 151 29.98 -7.54 8.02
N PRO A 152 30.66 -8.11 9.04
CA PRO A 152 32.10 -8.01 9.16
C PRO A 152 32.80 -8.55 7.91
N GLY A 153 33.72 -7.78 7.35
CA GLY A 153 34.44 -8.15 6.11
C GLY A 153 33.75 -7.79 4.81
N LEU A 154 32.52 -7.29 4.84
CA LEU A 154 31.86 -6.70 3.68
C LEU A 154 32.35 -5.27 3.48
N SER A 155 32.93 -4.95 2.32
CA SER A 155 33.53 -3.64 2.05
C SER A 155 32.49 -2.53 1.90
N THR A 156 31.31 -2.88 1.38
CA THR A 156 30.18 -1.96 1.17
C THR A 156 28.88 -2.65 1.60
N PRO A 157 27.97 -1.94 2.28
CA PRO A 157 26.65 -2.47 2.56
C PRO A 157 25.90 -2.84 1.27
N VAL A 158 25.08 -3.88 1.33
CA VAL A 158 24.16 -4.25 0.24
C VAL A 158 22.80 -3.64 0.53
N THR A 159 22.26 -2.87 -0.41
CA THR A 159 20.93 -2.26 -0.29
C THR A 159 19.96 -2.94 -1.25
N VAL A 160 18.78 -3.30 -0.74
CA VAL A 160 17.70 -3.93 -1.50
C VAL A 160 16.36 -3.29 -1.14
N THR A 161 15.46 -3.21 -2.12
CA THR A 161 14.15 -2.58 -1.96
C THR A 161 13.05 -3.49 -2.46
N ALA A 162 11.86 -3.36 -1.85
CA ALA A 162 10.61 -3.87 -2.36
C ALA A 162 9.61 -2.71 -2.41
N VAL A 163 8.78 -2.68 -3.44
CA VAL A 163 7.75 -1.67 -3.63
C VAL A 163 6.40 -2.38 -3.67
N ILE A 164 5.44 -1.85 -2.93
CA ILE A 164 4.02 -2.20 -3.05
C ILE A 164 3.25 -0.94 -3.38
N GLN A 165 2.13 -1.04 -4.10
CA GLN A 165 1.31 0.10 -4.49
C GLN A 165 -0.10 0.00 -3.91
N THR A 166 -0.85 1.10 -3.93
CA THR A 166 -2.24 1.10 -3.51
C THR A 166 -3.09 0.23 -4.44
N GLU A 167 -4.04 -0.53 -3.87
CA GLU A 167 -5.08 -1.17 -4.68
C GLU A 167 -6.05 -0.11 -5.21
N ASP A 168 -6.03 0.10 -6.53
CA ASP A 168 -6.85 1.12 -7.16
C ASP A 168 -8.24 0.57 -7.48
N ARG A 169 -9.24 0.97 -6.66
CA ARG A 169 -10.63 0.54 -6.83
C ARG A 169 -11.63 1.57 -6.28
N ALA A 170 -12.86 1.52 -6.81
CA ALA A 170 -14.01 2.12 -6.15
C ALA A 170 -14.51 1.19 -5.04
N ASP A 171 -14.89 1.76 -3.89
CA ASP A 171 -15.47 1.03 -2.75
C ASP A 171 -16.77 1.74 -2.33
N LEU A 172 -17.90 1.21 -2.82
CA LEU A 172 -19.20 1.87 -2.71
C LEU A 172 -20.00 1.36 -1.52
N THR A 173 -20.56 2.30 -0.77
CA THR A 173 -21.61 2.06 0.22
C THR A 173 -22.86 2.87 -0.12
N ILE A 174 -24.03 2.42 0.34
CA ILE A 174 -25.29 3.10 0.12
C ILE A 174 -26.09 3.20 1.42
N SER A 175 -26.70 4.36 1.63
CA SER A 175 -27.68 4.59 2.70
C SER A 175 -28.96 5.14 2.12
N LYS A 176 -30.11 4.86 2.78
CA LYS A 176 -31.46 5.30 2.36
C LYS A 176 -32.14 6.02 3.51
N SER A 177 -32.81 7.13 3.18
CA SER A 177 -33.67 7.84 4.11
C SER A 177 -35.00 8.20 3.44
N VAL A 178 -36.00 8.53 4.23
CA VAL A 178 -37.33 8.94 3.79
C VAL A 178 -37.77 10.18 4.56
N CYS A 179 -38.41 11.13 3.85
CA CYS A 179 -38.93 12.35 4.46
C CYS A 179 -40.20 12.81 3.72
N PRO A 180 -41.30 13.13 4.46
CA PRO A 180 -41.48 12.90 5.89
C PRO A 180 -41.62 11.42 6.24
N ALA A 181 -41.42 11.02 7.50
CA ALA A 181 -41.56 9.64 7.95
C ALA A 181 -43.03 9.22 8.20
N VAL A 182 -43.95 10.18 8.20
CA VAL A 182 -45.40 9.95 8.36
C VAL A 182 -46.11 10.78 7.28
N VAL A 183 -46.91 10.11 6.47
CA VAL A 183 -47.65 10.69 5.35
C VAL A 183 -49.10 10.24 5.37
N SER A 184 -49.99 11.02 4.74
CA SER A 184 -51.36 10.66 4.41
C SER A 184 -51.46 10.42 2.90
N GLU A 185 -52.60 9.87 2.46
CA GLU A 185 -52.91 9.77 1.02
C GLU A 185 -52.82 11.16 0.35
N ASN A 186 -52.22 11.22 -0.83
CA ASN A 186 -51.95 12.43 -1.62
C ASN A 186 -50.87 13.37 -1.04
N ASP A 187 -50.16 12.98 0.01
CA ASP A 187 -49.00 13.71 0.51
C ASP A 187 -47.75 13.44 -0.35
N GLN A 188 -46.78 14.39 -0.25
CA GLN A 188 -45.50 14.22 -0.92
C GLN A 188 -44.55 13.43 -0.03
N LEU A 189 -43.85 12.45 -0.63
CA LEU A 189 -42.82 11.64 0.00
C LEU A 189 -41.54 11.70 -0.82
N THR A 190 -40.41 11.79 -0.17
CA THR A 190 -39.10 11.75 -0.82
C THR A 190 -38.22 10.68 -0.21
N TYR A 191 -37.78 9.72 -1.03
CA TYR A 191 -36.68 8.84 -0.72
C TYR A 191 -35.36 9.48 -1.15
N THR A 192 -34.35 9.45 -0.29
CA THR A 192 -33.01 9.92 -0.59
C THR A 192 -32.04 8.77 -0.40
N PHE A 193 -31.26 8.49 -1.43
CA PHE A 193 -30.16 7.53 -1.43
C PHE A 193 -28.86 8.32 -1.47
N VAL A 194 -28.01 8.13 -0.46
CA VAL A 194 -26.65 8.65 -0.44
C VAL A 194 -25.72 7.50 -0.75
N ILE A 195 -24.94 7.66 -1.81
CA ILE A 195 -23.96 6.68 -2.27
C ILE A 195 -22.58 7.27 -2.01
N GLU A 196 -21.79 6.59 -1.20
CA GLU A 196 -20.43 7.01 -0.84
C GLU A 196 -19.40 6.06 -1.45
N ASN A 197 -18.32 6.65 -1.94
CA ASN A 197 -17.15 5.92 -2.45
C ASN A 197 -15.98 6.15 -1.50
N HIS A 198 -15.53 5.11 -0.83
CA HIS A 198 -14.39 5.10 0.07
C HIS A 198 -13.09 4.73 -0.65
N GLY A 199 -13.18 4.30 -1.90
CA GLY A 199 -12.05 3.92 -2.74
C GLY A 199 -11.34 5.09 -3.39
N ASN A 200 -10.11 4.87 -3.83
CA ASN A 200 -9.24 5.88 -4.42
C ASN A 200 -9.49 6.13 -5.92
N THR A 201 -10.35 5.34 -6.56
CA THR A 201 -10.78 5.57 -7.94
C THR A 201 -12.27 5.87 -8.03
N PRO A 202 -12.73 6.68 -9.00
CA PRO A 202 -14.15 6.98 -9.16
C PRO A 202 -14.91 5.75 -9.68
N ALA A 203 -16.15 5.56 -9.24
CA ALA A 203 -17.08 4.69 -9.94
C ALA A 203 -17.60 5.42 -11.18
N VAL A 204 -17.32 4.89 -12.36
CA VAL A 204 -17.65 5.50 -13.65
C VAL A 204 -18.75 4.73 -14.38
N ALA A 205 -19.30 5.31 -15.45
CA ALA A 205 -20.40 4.71 -16.19
C ALA A 205 -20.12 3.29 -16.73
N THR A 206 -18.84 2.99 -17.06
CA THR A 206 -18.41 1.66 -17.53
C THR A 206 -18.45 0.59 -16.45
N ASP A 207 -18.52 0.94 -15.17
CA ASP A 207 -18.66 -0.01 -14.06
C ASP A 207 -20.07 -0.55 -13.94
N ASN A 208 -21.02 0.01 -14.71
CA ASN A 208 -22.39 -0.45 -14.83
C ASN A 208 -23.14 -0.53 -13.49
N ALA A 209 -22.85 0.39 -12.55
CA ALA A 209 -23.55 0.43 -11.28
C ALA A 209 -25.05 0.67 -11.49
N VAL A 210 -25.87 -0.10 -10.79
CA VAL A 210 -27.35 -0.07 -10.85
C VAL A 210 -27.91 0.03 -9.44
N LEU A 211 -28.82 0.98 -9.22
CA LEU A 211 -29.62 1.07 -8.00
C LEU A 211 -30.99 0.48 -8.27
N THR A 212 -31.43 -0.47 -7.44
CA THR A 212 -32.76 -1.08 -7.48
C THR A 212 -33.40 -0.93 -6.11
N ASP A 213 -34.68 -0.53 -6.12
CA ASP A 213 -35.51 -0.43 -4.91
C ASP A 213 -36.96 -0.78 -5.23
N THR A 214 -37.70 -1.25 -4.24
CA THR A 214 -39.17 -1.41 -4.33
C THR A 214 -39.80 -0.38 -3.40
N LEU A 215 -40.38 0.68 -4.02
CA LEU A 215 -40.98 1.76 -3.24
C LEU A 215 -42.28 1.28 -2.58
N ASP A 216 -42.36 1.43 -1.27
CA ASP A 216 -43.54 1.19 -0.47
C ASP A 216 -43.71 2.35 0.54
N PRO A 217 -44.74 3.19 0.41
CA PRO A 217 -45.84 3.12 -0.57
C PRO A 217 -45.38 3.37 -2.02
N ILE A 218 -46.18 2.87 -2.98
CA ILE A 218 -46.02 3.18 -4.38
C ILE A 218 -46.32 4.67 -4.59
N LEU A 219 -45.43 5.37 -5.29
CA LEU A 219 -45.53 6.79 -5.57
C LEU A 219 -45.96 7.06 -7.02
N ASP A 220 -46.91 7.96 -7.27
CA ASP A 220 -47.31 8.39 -8.63
C ASP A 220 -47.92 9.80 -8.60
N PRO A 221 -47.43 10.78 -9.43
CA PRO A 221 -46.25 10.68 -10.28
C PRO A 221 -44.96 10.74 -9.48
N ILE A 222 -43.83 10.27 -10.05
CA ILE A 222 -42.50 10.42 -9.44
C ILE A 222 -41.64 11.42 -10.21
N THR A 223 -40.74 12.06 -9.51
CA THR A 223 -39.61 12.85 -10.05
C THR A 223 -38.32 12.28 -9.46
N VAL A 224 -37.40 11.92 -10.34
CA VAL A 224 -36.09 11.36 -9.94
C VAL A 224 -34.98 12.34 -10.27
N THR A 225 -34.10 12.59 -9.31
CA THR A 225 -32.90 13.40 -9.56
C THR A 225 -31.63 12.64 -9.15
N PHE A 226 -30.53 12.89 -9.86
CA PHE A 226 -29.21 12.41 -9.51
C PHE A 226 -28.26 13.59 -9.46
N ASN A 227 -27.64 13.83 -8.30
CA ASN A 227 -26.81 15.01 -8.01
C ASN A 227 -27.52 16.33 -8.43
N GLY A 228 -28.82 16.43 -8.14
CA GLY A 228 -29.64 17.59 -8.47
C GLY A 228 -30.12 17.67 -9.93
N THR A 229 -29.67 16.80 -10.81
CA THR A 229 -30.11 16.75 -12.21
C THR A 229 -31.28 15.80 -12.35
N THR A 230 -32.39 16.26 -12.97
CA THR A 230 -33.57 15.41 -13.21
C THR A 230 -33.28 14.34 -14.23
N LEU A 231 -33.63 13.11 -13.89
CA LEU A 231 -33.50 11.93 -14.77
C LEU A 231 -34.79 11.69 -15.57
N THR A 232 -34.61 11.10 -16.76
CA THR A 232 -35.73 10.77 -17.66
C THR A 232 -36.08 9.29 -17.58
N GLU A 233 -37.38 9.00 -17.29
CA GLU A 233 -37.91 7.63 -17.29
C GLU A 233 -37.77 6.98 -18.69
N GLY A 234 -37.50 5.69 -18.73
CA GLY A 234 -37.27 4.92 -19.95
C GLY A 234 -35.86 5.07 -20.54
N THR A 235 -35.07 6.09 -20.10
CA THR A 235 -33.69 6.30 -20.53
C THR A 235 -32.73 6.09 -19.39
N ALA A 236 -32.92 6.80 -18.27
CA ALA A 236 -32.02 6.76 -17.12
C ALA A 236 -32.51 5.82 -16.02
N TYR A 237 -33.79 5.53 -15.99
CA TYR A 237 -34.41 4.57 -15.06
C TYR A 237 -35.70 3.98 -15.62
N THR A 238 -36.14 2.92 -14.97
CA THR A 238 -37.50 2.34 -15.17
C THR A 238 -38.23 2.31 -13.83
N TYR A 239 -39.54 2.49 -13.87
CA TYR A 239 -40.41 2.42 -12.71
C TYR A 239 -41.73 1.71 -13.04
N ASP A 240 -42.00 0.61 -12.31
CA ASP A 240 -43.26 -0.12 -12.42
C ASP A 240 -44.24 0.36 -11.35
N ARG A 241 -45.24 1.13 -11.73
CA ARG A 241 -46.28 1.70 -10.87
C ARG A 241 -47.23 0.64 -10.27
N THR A 242 -47.14 -0.62 -10.74
CA THR A 242 -47.93 -1.72 -10.18
C THR A 242 -47.25 -2.40 -9.00
N THR A 243 -45.94 -2.52 -9.09
CA THR A 243 -45.12 -3.24 -8.09
C THR A 243 -44.28 -2.33 -7.20
N GLY A 244 -44.15 -1.04 -7.60
CA GLY A 244 -43.23 -0.11 -6.93
C GLY A 244 -41.78 -0.31 -7.32
N LEU A 245 -41.46 -1.23 -8.25
CA LEU A 245 -40.07 -1.54 -8.60
C LEU A 245 -39.42 -0.37 -9.38
N PHE A 246 -38.40 0.21 -8.82
CA PHE A 246 -37.54 1.22 -9.41
C PHE A 246 -36.18 0.62 -9.73
N THR A 247 -35.64 0.92 -10.90
CA THR A 247 -34.30 0.47 -11.30
C THR A 247 -33.66 1.51 -12.21
N THR A 248 -32.42 1.96 -11.84
CA THR A 248 -31.62 2.82 -12.73
C THR A 248 -31.06 2.02 -13.90
N THR A 249 -30.84 2.69 -15.02
CA THR A 249 -30.10 2.10 -16.14
C THR A 249 -28.64 1.88 -15.75
N ALA A 250 -28.03 0.79 -16.22
CA ALA A 250 -26.64 0.50 -15.97
C ALA A 250 -25.74 1.66 -16.43
N GLY A 251 -24.79 2.05 -15.59
CA GLY A 251 -23.89 3.19 -15.82
C GLY A 251 -24.50 4.57 -15.53
N GLN A 252 -25.75 4.64 -15.07
CA GLN A 252 -26.36 5.91 -14.64
C GLN A 252 -25.78 6.40 -13.32
N ILE A 253 -25.40 5.49 -12.44
CA ILE A 253 -24.80 5.81 -11.13
C ILE A 253 -23.29 5.97 -11.32
N THR A 254 -22.79 7.17 -11.03
CA THR A 254 -21.36 7.49 -10.97
C THR A 254 -21.05 8.15 -9.63
N VAL A 255 -19.91 7.83 -9.02
CA VAL A 255 -19.53 8.38 -7.72
C VAL A 255 -18.07 8.81 -7.78
N PRO A 256 -17.73 10.07 -7.40
CA PRO A 256 -16.34 10.51 -7.36
C PRO A 256 -15.49 9.60 -6.47
N ALA A 257 -14.18 9.56 -6.70
CA ALA A 257 -13.24 8.94 -5.78
C ALA A 257 -13.27 9.64 -4.41
N ALA A 258 -12.86 8.95 -3.36
CA ALA A 258 -12.55 9.57 -2.09
C ALA A 258 -11.39 10.55 -2.23
N ALA A 259 -11.40 11.61 -1.41
CA ALA A 259 -10.26 12.51 -1.26
C ALA A 259 -9.39 12.03 -0.10
N TYR A 260 -8.09 11.88 -0.36
CA TYR A 260 -7.08 11.50 0.62
C TYR A 260 -6.25 12.74 0.97
N THR A 261 -6.18 13.08 2.24
CA THR A 261 -5.41 14.23 2.72
C THR A 261 -4.54 13.82 3.90
N GLN A 262 -3.30 14.31 3.90
CA GLN A 262 -2.38 14.06 5.01
C GLN A 262 -2.57 15.12 6.09
N ALA A 263 -2.88 14.69 7.30
CA ALA A 263 -3.08 15.55 8.46
C ALA A 263 -1.73 16.12 8.97
N ALA A 264 -1.78 17.10 9.86
CA ALA A 264 -0.59 17.77 10.39
C ALA A 264 0.36 16.83 11.17
N ASP A 265 -0.15 15.72 11.69
CA ASP A 265 0.61 14.67 12.38
C ASP A 265 1.17 13.60 11.42
N GLY A 266 0.89 13.72 10.12
CA GLY A 266 1.35 12.81 9.07
C GLY A 266 0.40 11.64 8.78
N THR A 267 -0.67 11.46 9.54
CA THR A 267 -1.67 10.43 9.26
C THR A 267 -2.53 10.78 8.04
N TRP A 268 -3.00 9.78 7.33
CA TRP A 268 -3.91 9.98 6.20
C TRP A 268 -5.37 9.93 6.65
N THR A 269 -6.16 10.87 6.14
CA THR A 269 -7.61 10.95 6.35
C THR A 269 -8.33 10.79 5.03
N ILE A 270 -9.48 10.10 5.06
CA ILE A 270 -10.30 9.78 3.91
C ILE A 270 -11.60 10.58 4.02
N THR A 271 -11.92 11.34 2.97
CA THR A 271 -13.24 11.97 2.80
C THR A 271 -13.91 11.28 1.63
N PRO A 272 -14.99 10.49 1.86
CA PRO A 272 -15.65 9.75 0.79
C PRO A 272 -16.15 10.66 -0.33
N GLY A 273 -16.01 10.20 -1.57
CA GLY A 273 -16.74 10.77 -2.71
C GLY A 273 -18.23 10.47 -2.55
N THR A 274 -19.10 11.42 -2.84
CA THR A 274 -20.54 11.28 -2.57
C THR A 274 -21.36 11.60 -3.79
N SER A 275 -22.39 10.79 -4.05
CA SER A 275 -23.47 11.06 -5.00
C SER A 275 -24.82 10.81 -4.35
N VAL A 276 -25.81 11.57 -4.76
CA VAL A 276 -27.17 11.53 -4.16
C VAL A 276 -28.20 11.28 -5.27
N LEU A 277 -29.02 10.26 -5.08
CA LEU A 277 -30.23 10.04 -5.87
C LEU A 277 -31.46 10.32 -4.99
N THR A 278 -32.41 11.08 -5.52
CA THR A 278 -33.70 11.29 -4.84
C THR A 278 -34.84 10.82 -5.73
N ILE A 279 -35.86 10.26 -5.08
CA ILE A 279 -37.12 9.90 -5.70
C ILE A 279 -38.21 10.60 -4.89
N ALA A 280 -38.82 11.62 -5.47
CA ALA A 280 -39.94 12.33 -4.84
C ALA A 280 -41.22 12.00 -5.60
N GLY A 281 -42.34 11.83 -4.87
CA GLY A 281 -43.61 11.56 -5.49
C GLY A 281 -44.78 11.66 -4.52
N THR A 282 -45.98 11.45 -5.04
CA THR A 282 -47.23 11.48 -4.27
C THR A 282 -47.63 10.06 -3.89
N VAL A 283 -48.05 9.87 -2.62
CA VAL A 283 -48.56 8.60 -2.08
C VAL A 283 -49.96 8.33 -2.57
#